data_8b551de006256fddc0cf03ee3bcbd26f
#
_entry.id   8b551de006256fddc0cf03ee3bcbd26f
#
_cell.length_a   1.000
_cell.length_b   1.000
_cell.length_c   1.000
_cell.angle_alpha   90.00
_cell.angle_beta   90.00
_cell.angle_gamma   90.00
#
_symmetry.space_group_name_H-M   'P 1'
#
loop_
_entity.id
_entity.type
_entity.pdbx_description
1 polymer ?
#
loop_
_entity_poly.entity_id
_entity_poly.type
_entity_poly.pdbx_seq_one_letter_code
_entity_poly.pdbx_strand_id
1 'polypeptide(L)'
;MKAKRQYCCFLLAMLLSVALSSCSRPPARGTEETGVSLTSPESASETEASQKESSAVSSSEKSVQAAFDAFTKQIFKDELEGSGLTLHYMLKDPENYGISTADPKLGECSLEYLEQVSADMEKLSEELHAFDPSLLTADQLFTYRALDDYLETELAARGLELYTRPVSTTIGTQAQLPILFAEYAFYDRQDVEDYLNLMSQIDSYYKSIAEFEKIRADAGLAPCDLVLDQIIQSCKDYMIRPENSFLNETFNSKLDSIDGLTEEEKNEYKARHLAVMKEHFIPAYQMLAGELEKLKGRGQNPMGLCGYPDGKRYYEYLAASSTGTGYTVPELKQQVQVHMSEDLAQVTLLLQNHPELAEASASYSFAQTEPAAILDALKTQAEKDFPALPEADYTVHQVPKALEASLSPAFYLTAPIDCWQHNVIYINGGSEQTSSEALYTTLAHEGSPGHLYQTGYANQNVRDPLLRLLACGGYTEGWGTYAEIYSYQFDNGLSPELSRLLAHNQAATLGLYALLDININYEGWSQERTAKFLEELYGITDTQVIEEIYYAVADNPANYLQYYTGYMEMVKMRETAMETLGDRYDPVQFHKFILDMDGASFRVMEPYFKTWLLTCGAQ
;
A
#
# COMPACT_ATOMS: atom_id res chain seq x y z
N MET A 1 -37.89 -0.29 10.20
CA MET A 1 -37.02 0.41 9.26
C MET A 1 -35.61 0.14 9.76
N LYS A 2 -34.91 -0.81 9.17
CA LYS A 2 -33.50 -1.07 9.50
C LYS A 2 -32.69 0.07 8.87
N ALA A 3 -32.04 0.89 9.67
CA ALA A 3 -31.04 1.82 9.18
C ALA A 3 -29.96 0.98 8.48
N LYS A 4 -29.72 1.24 7.20
CA LYS A 4 -28.58 0.68 6.47
C LYS A 4 -27.32 1.25 7.15
N ARG A 5 -26.51 0.39 7.72
CA ARG A 5 -25.19 0.73 8.25
C ARG A 5 -24.31 0.98 7.03
N GLN A 6 -23.82 2.19 6.87
CA GLN A 6 -22.79 2.53 5.90
C GLN A 6 -21.46 2.56 6.66
N TYR A 7 -20.64 1.53 6.48
CA TYR A 7 -19.27 1.52 6.90
C TYR A 7 -18.39 2.12 5.78
N CYS A 8 -17.27 2.60 6.11
CA CYS A 8 -16.48 3.66 5.53
C CYS A 8 -15.75 3.40 4.21
N CYS A 9 -15.75 4.37 3.30
CA CYS A 9 -14.91 4.45 2.09
C CYS A 9 -13.42 4.76 2.36
N PHE A 10 -12.87 4.53 3.55
CA PHE A 10 -11.46 4.79 3.85
C PHE A 10 -10.49 3.83 3.14
N LEU A 11 -10.96 2.65 2.75
CA LEU A 11 -10.15 1.61 2.11
C LEU A 11 -9.73 1.94 0.67
N LEU A 12 -10.38 2.89 0.02
CA LEU A 12 -10.01 3.27 -1.35
C LEU A 12 -8.58 3.85 -1.44
N ALA A 13 -8.14 4.57 -0.41
CA ALA A 13 -6.78 5.11 -0.35
C ALA A 13 -5.72 4.03 -0.11
N MET A 14 -6.05 2.92 0.58
CA MET A 14 -5.11 1.82 0.82
C MET A 14 -4.96 0.90 -0.40
N LEU A 15 -6.04 0.59 -1.12
CA LEU A 15 -5.96 -0.27 -2.33
C LEU A 15 -5.15 0.37 -3.48
N LEU A 16 -4.93 1.66 -3.45
CA LEU A 16 -4.25 2.42 -4.49
C LEU A 16 -2.88 2.96 -4.10
N SER A 17 -2.56 3.05 -2.80
CA SER A 17 -1.20 3.38 -2.38
C SER A 17 -0.18 2.31 -2.83
N VAL A 18 -0.63 1.10 -3.11
CA VAL A 18 0.17 0.01 -3.69
C VAL A 18 0.67 0.32 -5.11
N ALA A 19 -0.04 1.14 -5.88
CA ALA A 19 0.26 1.32 -7.30
C ALA A 19 1.16 2.51 -7.65
N LEU A 20 1.47 3.44 -6.72
CA LEU A 20 1.94 4.77 -7.16
C LEU A 20 3.14 5.37 -6.40
N SER A 21 3.85 4.59 -5.59
CA SER A 21 5.02 5.12 -4.89
C SER A 21 6.32 4.81 -5.62
N SER A 22 6.69 5.68 -6.55
CA SER A 22 8.02 5.65 -7.16
C SER A 22 9.04 6.36 -6.28
N CYS A 23 10.05 5.64 -5.80
CA CYS A 23 11.22 6.22 -5.17
C CYS A 23 12.14 6.84 -6.24
N SER A 24 12.24 8.16 -6.26
CA SER A 24 13.30 8.85 -7.00
C SER A 24 14.64 8.58 -6.33
N ARG A 25 15.61 8.04 -7.05
CA ARG A 25 16.97 7.80 -6.57
C ARG A 25 17.86 9.02 -6.74
N PRO A 26 18.60 9.48 -5.72
CA PRO A 26 19.81 10.27 -5.93
C PRO A 26 21.05 9.37 -6.10
N PRO A 27 22.09 9.81 -6.81
CA PRO A 27 23.30 9.03 -7.05
C PRO A 27 24.14 8.89 -5.78
N ALA A 28 24.57 7.67 -5.50
CA ALA A 28 25.43 7.34 -4.37
C ALA A 28 26.89 7.73 -4.62
N ARG A 29 27.52 8.43 -3.67
CA ARG A 29 28.99 8.43 -3.49
C ARG A 29 29.33 8.43 -2.02
N GLY A 30 30.28 7.55 -1.68
CA GLY A 30 30.60 7.06 -0.36
C GLY A 30 31.55 7.91 0.48
N THR A 31 31.69 7.41 1.67
CA THR A 31 32.77 7.11 2.64
C THR A 31 32.87 8.05 3.84
N GLU A 32 32.91 7.59 5.04
CA GLU A 32 33.96 7.07 5.93
C GLU A 32 33.47 6.83 7.38
N GLU A 33 34.17 5.95 8.07
CA GLU A 33 33.88 5.21 9.29
C GLU A 33 33.67 5.99 10.60
N THR A 34 32.86 5.41 11.50
CA THR A 34 33.32 5.15 12.90
C THR A 34 32.44 4.11 13.59
N GLY A 35 33.04 3.05 14.12
CA GLY A 35 32.35 1.96 14.81
C GLY A 35 32.20 2.17 16.31
N VAL A 36 31.13 1.58 16.87
CA VAL A 36 30.99 1.32 18.31
C VAL A 36 30.34 -0.04 18.55
N SER A 37 30.98 -0.85 19.37
CA SER A 37 30.59 -2.19 19.82
C SER A 37 29.69 -2.12 21.05
N LEU A 38 28.63 -2.94 21.10
CA LEU A 38 27.93 -3.25 22.35
C LEU A 38 27.46 -4.72 22.43
N THR A 39 27.64 -5.26 23.61
CA THR A 39 27.51 -6.64 24.09
C THR A 39 26.09 -6.98 24.53
N SER A 40 25.71 -8.26 24.36
CA SER A 40 24.48 -8.91 24.84
C SER A 40 24.46 -9.21 26.33
N PRO A 41 23.28 -9.51 26.90
CA PRO A 41 23.22 -10.58 27.89
C PRO A 41 22.10 -11.62 27.71
N GLU A 42 22.35 -12.77 28.33
CA GLU A 42 21.70 -14.07 28.26
C GLU A 42 20.36 -14.22 28.99
N SER A 43 19.63 -15.10 28.46
CA SER A 43 18.71 -16.21 28.77
C SER A 43 18.16 -16.48 30.19
N ALA A 44 16.90 -16.94 30.22
CA ALA A 44 16.48 -18.06 31.08
C ALA A 44 15.19 -18.72 30.54
N SER A 45 15.21 -20.04 30.57
CA SER A 45 14.21 -21.01 30.10
C SER A 45 13.16 -21.32 31.15
N GLU A 46 11.98 -21.78 30.74
CA GLU A 46 11.42 -23.02 31.27
C GLU A 46 10.20 -23.52 30.45
N THR A 47 10.10 -24.84 30.38
CA THR A 47 9.30 -25.73 29.58
C THR A 47 7.99 -26.10 30.29
N GLU A 48 6.91 -26.37 29.51
CA GLU A 48 6.13 -27.61 29.72
C GLU A 48 5.11 -27.84 28.57
N ALA A 49 5.05 -29.11 28.16
CA ALA A 49 4.18 -29.65 27.13
C ALA A 49 2.85 -30.12 27.71
N SER A 50 1.75 -30.02 26.96
CA SER A 50 0.52 -30.75 27.25
C SER A 50 -0.25 -31.16 25.99
N GLN A 51 -0.78 -32.33 26.07
CA GLN A 51 -1.35 -33.26 25.10
C GLN A 51 -2.65 -32.78 24.41
N LYS A 52 -2.83 -33.22 23.17
CA LYS A 52 -4.11 -33.14 22.43
C LYS A 52 -5.17 -34.04 23.07
N GLU A 53 -6.30 -33.45 23.42
CA GLU A 53 -7.59 -34.15 23.52
C GLU A 53 -8.55 -33.57 22.47
N SER A 54 -9.07 -34.46 21.62
CA SER A 54 -10.12 -34.13 20.66
C SER A 54 -11.47 -34.10 21.41
N SER A 55 -11.89 -32.91 21.82
CA SER A 55 -13.24 -32.72 22.36
C SER A 55 -14.24 -32.45 21.24
N ALA A 56 -15.37 -33.16 21.24
CA ALA A 56 -16.51 -32.85 20.38
C ALA A 56 -17.05 -31.45 20.71
N VAL A 57 -17.05 -30.54 19.71
CA VAL A 57 -17.53 -29.16 19.83
C VAL A 57 -18.96 -29.14 20.35
N SER A 58 -19.23 -28.37 21.40
CA SER A 58 -20.55 -28.25 22.02
C SER A 58 -21.57 -27.55 21.12
N SER A 59 -22.86 -27.72 21.34
CA SER A 59 -23.90 -27.00 20.56
C SER A 59 -23.85 -25.48 20.78
N SER A 60 -23.36 -25.04 21.93
CA SER A 60 -23.15 -23.61 22.27
C SER A 60 -22.00 -23.01 21.45
N GLU A 61 -20.86 -23.70 21.36
CA GLU A 61 -19.72 -23.26 20.55
C GLU A 61 -20.10 -23.12 19.08
N LYS A 62 -20.77 -24.13 18.50
CA LYS A 62 -21.28 -24.07 17.11
C LYS A 62 -22.19 -22.87 16.86
N SER A 63 -23.00 -22.49 17.84
CA SER A 63 -23.88 -21.31 17.72
C SER A 63 -23.10 -20.01 17.72
N VAL A 64 -22.05 -19.90 18.55
CA VAL A 64 -21.17 -18.71 18.60
C VAL A 64 -20.37 -18.62 17.33
N GLN A 65 -19.79 -19.71 16.84
CA GLN A 65 -19.03 -19.77 15.59
C GLN A 65 -19.89 -19.34 14.37
N ALA A 66 -21.11 -19.86 14.25
CA ALA A 66 -22.02 -19.47 13.18
C ALA A 66 -22.46 -17.99 13.27
N ALA A 67 -22.61 -17.46 14.50
CA ALA A 67 -22.92 -16.04 14.69
C ALA A 67 -21.73 -15.15 14.31
N PHE A 68 -20.50 -15.57 14.59
CA PHE A 68 -19.30 -14.86 14.20
C PHE A 68 -19.12 -14.82 12.67
N ASP A 69 -19.29 -15.96 11.98
CA ASP A 69 -19.27 -16.00 10.50
C ASP A 69 -20.33 -15.10 9.87
N ALA A 70 -21.52 -15.02 10.48
CA ALA A 70 -22.56 -14.11 9.99
C ALA A 70 -22.21 -12.63 10.24
N PHE A 71 -21.51 -12.35 11.34
CA PHE A 71 -21.05 -11.02 11.72
C PHE A 71 -19.97 -10.51 10.74
N THR A 72 -18.91 -11.30 10.48
CA THR A 72 -17.83 -10.91 9.56
C THR A 72 -18.32 -10.76 8.11
N LYS A 73 -19.19 -11.66 7.67
CA LYS A 73 -19.86 -11.53 6.34
C LYS A 73 -20.72 -10.27 6.22
N GLN A 74 -21.39 -9.87 7.30
CA GLN A 74 -22.20 -8.65 7.26
C GLN A 74 -21.32 -7.40 7.18
N ILE A 75 -20.20 -7.36 7.89
CA ILE A 75 -19.22 -6.25 7.81
C ILE A 75 -18.69 -6.15 6.39
N PHE A 76 -18.20 -7.26 5.82
CA PHE A 76 -17.69 -7.30 4.44
C PHE A 76 -18.72 -6.78 3.43
N LYS A 77 -19.97 -7.22 3.57
CA LYS A 77 -21.05 -6.78 2.71
C LYS A 77 -21.37 -5.30 2.86
N ASP A 78 -21.52 -4.80 4.09
CA ASP A 78 -21.89 -3.41 4.37
C ASP A 78 -20.81 -2.45 3.86
N GLU A 79 -19.53 -2.83 4.00
CA GLU A 79 -18.39 -2.06 3.52
C GLU A 79 -18.39 -1.94 1.98
N LEU A 80 -18.55 -3.06 1.28
CA LEU A 80 -18.55 -3.05 -0.18
C LEU A 80 -19.80 -2.41 -0.79
N GLU A 81 -20.96 -2.51 -0.16
CA GLU A 81 -22.17 -1.78 -0.60
C GLU A 81 -22.02 -0.25 -0.43
N GLY A 82 -21.09 0.21 0.40
CA GLY A 82 -20.79 1.63 0.64
C GLY A 82 -20.02 2.32 -0.48
N SER A 83 -19.22 1.57 -1.26
CA SER A 83 -18.36 2.12 -2.32
C SER A 83 -18.42 1.27 -3.58
N GLY A 84 -19.00 1.83 -4.64
CA GLY A 84 -19.10 1.15 -5.93
C GLY A 84 -17.73 0.90 -6.60
N LEU A 85 -16.74 1.76 -6.38
CA LEU A 85 -15.38 1.53 -6.87
C LEU A 85 -14.72 0.40 -6.09
N THR A 86 -14.74 0.43 -4.77
CA THR A 86 -14.17 -0.64 -3.94
C THR A 86 -14.81 -1.99 -4.27
N LEU A 87 -16.13 -2.03 -4.40
CA LEU A 87 -16.87 -3.23 -4.78
C LEU A 87 -16.34 -3.81 -6.10
N HIS A 88 -16.23 -2.98 -7.14
CA HIS A 88 -15.80 -3.41 -8.47
C HIS A 88 -14.36 -3.97 -8.47
N TYR A 89 -13.46 -3.36 -7.70
CA TYR A 89 -12.07 -3.83 -7.58
C TYR A 89 -11.92 -5.07 -6.69
N MET A 90 -12.82 -5.26 -5.73
CA MET A 90 -12.75 -6.39 -4.81
C MET A 90 -13.43 -7.65 -5.34
N LEU A 91 -14.51 -7.49 -6.11
CA LEU A 91 -15.33 -8.61 -6.59
C LEU A 91 -15.74 -8.40 -8.05
N LYS A 92 -15.54 -9.46 -8.84
CA LYS A 92 -16.09 -9.55 -10.20
C LYS A 92 -17.57 -9.93 -10.17
N ASP A 93 -17.94 -10.89 -9.32
CA ASP A 93 -19.28 -11.45 -9.23
C ASP A 93 -19.89 -11.22 -7.82
N PRO A 94 -20.23 -9.95 -7.44
CA PRO A 94 -20.65 -9.59 -6.07
C PRO A 94 -21.94 -10.28 -5.62
N GLU A 95 -22.79 -10.74 -6.54
CA GLU A 95 -24.01 -11.50 -6.22
C GLU A 95 -23.71 -12.83 -5.52
N ASN A 96 -22.55 -13.45 -5.77
CA ASN A 96 -22.09 -14.65 -5.07
C ASN A 96 -21.86 -14.41 -3.58
N TYR A 97 -21.65 -13.16 -3.20
CA TYR A 97 -21.50 -12.68 -1.81
C TYR A 97 -22.80 -12.08 -1.24
N GLY A 98 -23.88 -12.09 -2.04
CA GLY A 98 -25.17 -11.51 -1.66
C GLY A 98 -25.16 -9.98 -1.63
N ILE A 99 -24.27 -9.35 -2.40
CA ILE A 99 -24.11 -7.90 -2.52
C ILE A 99 -24.89 -7.42 -3.74
N SER A 100 -25.58 -6.28 -3.59
CA SER A 100 -26.36 -5.68 -4.68
C SER A 100 -25.59 -4.54 -5.35
N THR A 101 -25.54 -4.57 -6.67
CA THR A 101 -24.92 -3.52 -7.51
C THR A 101 -25.94 -2.51 -8.05
N ALA A 102 -27.20 -2.53 -7.61
CA ALA A 102 -28.29 -1.78 -8.23
C ALA A 102 -28.12 -0.25 -8.23
N ASP A 103 -27.27 0.32 -7.37
CA ASP A 103 -27.08 1.77 -7.24
C ASP A 103 -25.66 2.08 -6.68
N PRO A 104 -24.60 1.90 -7.51
CA PRO A 104 -23.23 2.10 -7.05
C PRO A 104 -22.98 3.56 -6.64
N LYS A 105 -22.30 3.78 -5.53
CA LYS A 105 -21.99 5.10 -4.98
C LYS A 105 -20.50 5.39 -5.10
N LEU A 106 -20.18 6.64 -5.44
CA LEU A 106 -18.79 7.13 -5.40
C LEU A 106 -18.39 7.51 -3.96
N GLY A 107 -19.37 7.74 -3.09
CA GLY A 107 -19.15 8.16 -1.70
C GLY A 107 -19.11 9.68 -1.53
N GLU A 108 -18.67 10.12 -0.34
CA GLU A 108 -18.48 11.54 0.00
C GLU A 108 -17.30 11.70 0.96
N CYS A 109 -16.76 12.92 1.05
CA CYS A 109 -15.75 13.29 2.03
C CYS A 109 -16.24 14.54 2.77
N SER A 110 -16.97 14.35 3.85
CA SER A 110 -17.44 15.42 4.74
C SER A 110 -17.01 15.15 6.18
N LEU A 111 -16.88 16.19 7.01
CA LEU A 111 -16.55 16.00 8.42
C LEU A 111 -17.62 15.18 9.14
N GLU A 112 -18.90 15.45 8.86
CA GLU A 112 -20.02 14.70 9.44
C GLU A 112 -19.95 13.21 9.09
N TYR A 113 -19.60 12.90 7.84
CA TYR A 113 -19.40 11.52 7.40
C TYR A 113 -18.26 10.85 8.15
N LEU A 114 -17.09 11.50 8.28
CA LEU A 114 -15.93 10.95 8.98
C LEU A 114 -16.20 10.74 10.49
N GLU A 115 -16.91 11.68 11.13
CA GLU A 115 -17.34 11.53 12.53
C GLU A 115 -18.33 10.35 12.69
N GLN A 116 -19.24 10.18 11.73
CA GLN A 116 -20.17 9.03 11.74
C GLN A 116 -19.43 7.71 11.60
N VAL A 117 -18.44 7.65 10.72
CA VAL A 117 -17.55 6.50 10.55
C VAL A 117 -16.86 6.12 11.85
N SER A 118 -16.24 7.09 12.53
CA SER A 118 -15.59 6.86 13.84
C SER A 118 -16.59 6.33 14.88
N ALA A 119 -17.83 6.82 14.86
CA ALA A 119 -18.88 6.35 15.77
C ALA A 119 -19.36 4.91 15.43
N ASP A 120 -19.45 4.57 14.14
CA ASP A 120 -19.82 3.23 13.68
C ASP A 120 -18.71 2.20 13.99
N MET A 121 -17.44 2.58 13.88
CA MET A 121 -16.29 1.75 14.29
C MET A 121 -16.29 1.47 15.79
N GLU A 122 -16.60 2.46 16.65
CA GLU A 122 -16.73 2.26 18.08
C GLU A 122 -17.81 1.21 18.41
N LYS A 123 -18.96 1.33 17.76
CA LYS A 123 -20.05 0.37 17.92
C LYS A 123 -19.68 -1.02 17.40
N LEU A 124 -18.96 -1.09 16.28
CA LEU A 124 -18.48 -2.36 15.72
C LEU A 124 -17.50 -3.05 16.68
N SER A 125 -16.61 -2.27 17.33
CA SER A 125 -15.71 -2.78 18.38
C SER A 125 -16.48 -3.33 19.58
N GLU A 126 -17.54 -2.63 20.03
CA GLU A 126 -18.41 -3.16 21.10
C GLU A 126 -19.10 -4.47 20.71
N GLU A 127 -19.58 -4.58 19.46
CA GLU A 127 -20.21 -5.80 18.94
C GLU A 127 -19.21 -6.95 18.81
N LEU A 128 -17.98 -6.68 18.37
CA LEU A 128 -16.89 -7.65 18.31
C LEU A 128 -16.56 -8.19 19.71
N HIS A 129 -16.41 -7.31 20.69
CA HIS A 129 -16.08 -7.68 22.07
C HIS A 129 -17.22 -8.41 22.81
N ALA A 130 -18.43 -8.50 22.24
CA ALA A 130 -19.50 -9.33 22.77
C ALA A 130 -19.31 -10.83 22.48
N PHE A 131 -18.41 -11.20 21.55
CA PHE A 131 -18.04 -12.59 21.31
C PHE A 131 -16.99 -13.05 22.34
N ASP A 132 -17.14 -14.30 22.82
CA ASP A 132 -16.10 -14.95 23.61
C ASP A 132 -15.06 -15.60 22.67
N PRO A 133 -13.83 -15.04 22.57
CA PRO A 133 -12.83 -15.53 21.63
C PRO A 133 -12.37 -16.98 21.92
N SER A 134 -12.60 -17.50 23.15
CA SER A 134 -12.24 -18.87 23.50
C SER A 134 -13.16 -19.92 22.86
N LEU A 135 -14.31 -19.50 22.31
CA LEU A 135 -15.29 -20.38 21.65
C LEU A 135 -15.13 -20.39 20.12
N LEU A 136 -14.24 -19.54 19.57
CA LEU A 136 -13.99 -19.41 18.15
C LEU A 136 -13.06 -20.52 17.64
N THR A 137 -13.17 -20.87 16.37
CA THR A 137 -12.16 -21.70 15.69
C THR A 137 -10.84 -20.95 15.59
N ALA A 138 -9.75 -21.64 15.22
CA ALA A 138 -8.44 -21.01 15.05
C ALA A 138 -8.48 -19.90 13.97
N ASP A 139 -9.17 -20.14 12.84
CA ASP A 139 -9.30 -19.16 11.77
C ASP A 139 -10.20 -17.99 12.18
N GLN A 140 -11.32 -18.25 12.84
CA GLN A 140 -12.19 -17.19 13.38
C GLN A 140 -11.48 -16.34 14.45
N LEU A 141 -10.67 -16.97 15.32
CA LEU A 141 -9.88 -16.26 16.31
C LEU A 141 -8.81 -15.37 15.65
N PHE A 142 -8.24 -15.81 14.52
CA PHE A 142 -7.34 -14.98 13.73
C PHE A 142 -8.07 -13.76 13.16
N THR A 143 -9.22 -13.96 12.50
CA THR A 143 -10.05 -12.86 11.99
C THR A 143 -10.50 -11.91 13.09
N TYR A 144 -10.90 -12.46 14.26
CA TYR A 144 -11.25 -11.67 15.45
C TYR A 144 -10.10 -10.72 15.84
N ARG A 145 -8.88 -11.25 15.96
CA ARG A 145 -7.70 -10.47 16.36
C ARG A 145 -7.30 -9.44 15.32
N ALA A 146 -7.39 -9.77 14.04
CA ALA A 146 -7.10 -8.85 12.97
C ALA A 146 -8.10 -7.69 12.95
N LEU A 147 -9.39 -7.97 13.12
CA LEU A 147 -10.44 -6.96 13.19
C LEU A 147 -10.31 -6.10 14.45
N ASP A 148 -10.00 -6.69 15.60
CA ASP A 148 -9.79 -5.98 16.87
C ASP A 148 -8.63 -5.00 16.80
N ASP A 149 -7.48 -5.47 16.30
CA ASP A 149 -6.28 -4.63 16.09
C ASP A 149 -6.53 -3.49 15.08
N TYR A 150 -7.26 -3.76 14.01
CA TYR A 150 -7.66 -2.76 13.04
C TYR A 150 -8.55 -1.68 13.69
N LEU A 151 -9.62 -2.09 14.39
CA LEU A 151 -10.55 -1.17 15.03
C LEU A 151 -9.88 -0.34 16.13
N GLU A 152 -9.02 -0.94 16.96
CA GLU A 152 -8.25 -0.22 17.97
C GLU A 152 -7.34 0.83 17.33
N THR A 153 -6.68 0.48 16.23
CA THR A 153 -5.79 1.38 15.50
C THR A 153 -6.55 2.55 14.88
N GLU A 154 -7.65 2.28 14.18
CA GLU A 154 -8.44 3.34 13.52
C GLU A 154 -9.11 4.27 14.54
N LEU A 155 -9.60 3.74 15.65
CA LEU A 155 -10.20 4.55 16.73
C LEU A 155 -9.20 5.48 17.43
N ALA A 156 -7.89 5.25 17.31
CA ALA A 156 -6.87 6.18 17.80
C ALA A 156 -6.89 7.53 17.06
N ALA A 157 -7.39 7.56 15.81
CA ALA A 157 -7.58 8.80 15.03
C ALA A 157 -8.84 9.58 15.40
N ARG A 158 -9.71 9.06 16.27
CA ARG A 158 -10.95 9.74 16.65
C ARG A 158 -10.69 11.14 17.25
N GLY A 159 -11.42 12.12 16.74
CA GLY A 159 -11.22 13.54 17.06
C GLY A 159 -10.10 14.19 16.27
N LEU A 160 -9.52 13.49 15.28
CA LEU A 160 -8.51 13.98 14.36
C LEU A 160 -8.99 13.92 12.90
N GLU A 161 -10.29 13.81 12.65
CA GLU A 161 -10.88 13.64 11.32
C GLU A 161 -10.47 14.77 10.37
N LEU A 162 -10.27 16.00 10.88
CA LEU A 162 -9.78 17.13 10.09
C LEU A 162 -8.32 17.00 9.62
N TYR A 163 -7.56 16.04 10.15
CA TYR A 163 -6.21 15.75 9.67
C TYR A 163 -6.20 14.86 8.43
N THR A 164 -7.31 14.19 8.10
CA THR A 164 -7.49 13.47 6.84
C THR A 164 -7.20 14.37 5.65
N ARG A 165 -6.47 13.87 4.66
CA ARG A 165 -5.99 14.63 3.50
C ARG A 165 -6.54 14.02 2.21
N PRO A 166 -7.77 14.38 1.80
CA PRO A 166 -8.41 13.83 0.61
C PRO A 166 -7.73 14.28 -0.69
N VAL A 167 -7.01 15.40 -0.65
CA VAL A 167 -6.16 15.86 -1.76
C VAL A 167 -4.71 15.96 -1.30
N SER A 168 -3.79 15.50 -2.14
CA SER A 168 -2.34 15.58 -1.91
C SER A 168 -1.60 15.60 -3.24
N THR A 169 -0.29 15.82 -3.22
CA THR A 169 0.51 15.96 -4.45
C THR A 169 0.58 14.67 -5.26
N THR A 170 0.57 13.50 -4.61
CA THR A 170 0.77 12.19 -5.26
C THR A 170 -0.38 11.22 -5.07
N ILE A 171 -0.83 11.01 -3.83
CA ILE A 171 -1.85 10.00 -3.47
C ILE A 171 -3.24 10.60 -3.24
N GLY A 172 -3.44 11.90 -3.54
CA GLY A 172 -4.74 12.54 -3.40
C GLY A 172 -5.78 12.03 -4.40
N THR A 173 -7.03 12.08 -4.02
CA THR A 173 -8.17 11.60 -4.83
C THR A 173 -8.18 12.22 -6.24
N GLN A 174 -7.76 13.50 -6.38
CA GLN A 174 -7.69 14.15 -7.68
C GLN A 174 -6.70 13.50 -8.65
N ALA A 175 -5.66 12.86 -8.13
CA ALA A 175 -4.68 12.12 -8.95
C ALA A 175 -5.12 10.66 -9.17
N GLN A 176 -5.70 10.04 -8.14
CA GLN A 176 -6.02 8.61 -8.14
C GLN A 176 -7.31 8.26 -8.89
N LEU A 177 -8.36 9.06 -8.72
CA LEU A 177 -9.68 8.75 -9.26
C LEU A 177 -9.71 8.59 -10.80
N PRO A 178 -8.97 9.42 -11.61
CA PRO A 178 -8.90 9.19 -13.05
C PRO A 178 -8.26 7.86 -13.43
N ILE A 179 -7.26 7.41 -12.66
CA ILE A 179 -6.58 6.13 -12.89
C ILE A 179 -7.55 4.99 -12.60
N LEU A 180 -8.31 5.08 -11.50
CA LEU A 180 -9.35 4.11 -11.19
C LEU A 180 -10.38 4.00 -12.32
N PHE A 181 -10.84 5.11 -12.87
CA PHE A 181 -11.73 5.07 -14.02
C PHE A 181 -11.04 4.52 -15.28
N ALA A 182 -9.77 4.84 -15.50
CA ALA A 182 -9.03 4.28 -16.64
C ALA A 182 -8.90 2.76 -16.55
N GLU A 183 -8.69 2.22 -15.35
CA GLU A 183 -8.48 0.80 -15.12
C GLU A 183 -9.77 0.02 -14.78
N TYR A 184 -10.89 0.69 -14.58
CA TYR A 184 -12.19 0.07 -14.28
C TYR A 184 -12.55 -0.98 -15.37
N ALA A 185 -12.54 -2.27 -15.02
CA ALA A 185 -12.76 -3.36 -15.98
C ALA A 185 -14.20 -3.39 -16.50
N PHE A 186 -14.39 -3.77 -17.78
CA PHE A 186 -15.70 -4.00 -18.36
C PHE A 186 -15.87 -5.50 -18.65
N TYR A 187 -16.39 -6.23 -17.69
CA TYR A 187 -16.72 -7.65 -17.87
C TYR A 187 -18.00 -7.84 -18.67
N ASP A 188 -18.97 -6.93 -18.47
CA ASP A 188 -20.25 -6.95 -19.16
C ASP A 188 -20.87 -5.54 -19.35
N ARG A 189 -22.13 -5.48 -19.76
CA ARG A 189 -22.88 -4.23 -19.97
C ARG A 189 -23.13 -3.47 -18.68
N GLN A 190 -23.33 -4.17 -17.57
CA GLN A 190 -23.65 -3.54 -16.29
C GLN A 190 -22.45 -2.72 -15.79
N ASP A 191 -21.24 -3.21 -16.00
CA ASP A 191 -20.02 -2.46 -15.66
C ASP A 191 -19.94 -1.12 -16.40
N VAL A 192 -20.37 -1.07 -17.66
CA VAL A 192 -20.40 0.19 -18.42
C VAL A 192 -21.42 1.17 -17.85
N GLU A 193 -22.60 0.68 -17.46
CA GLU A 193 -23.63 1.50 -16.82
C GLU A 193 -23.16 2.00 -15.45
N ASP A 194 -22.56 1.14 -14.65
CA ASP A 194 -22.03 1.47 -13.33
C ASP A 194 -20.88 2.47 -13.41
N TYR A 195 -19.96 2.29 -14.35
CA TYR A 195 -18.90 3.25 -14.66
C TYR A 195 -19.46 4.64 -14.99
N LEU A 196 -20.43 4.72 -15.90
CA LEU A 196 -21.03 6.00 -16.29
C LEU A 196 -21.80 6.64 -15.13
N ASN A 197 -22.48 5.83 -14.32
CA ASN A 197 -23.17 6.30 -13.12
C ASN A 197 -22.18 6.84 -12.09
N LEU A 198 -21.12 6.10 -11.76
CA LEU A 198 -20.07 6.55 -10.84
C LEU A 198 -19.37 7.83 -11.33
N MET A 199 -19.02 7.89 -12.62
CA MET A 199 -18.40 9.10 -13.19
C MET A 199 -19.34 10.31 -13.15
N SER A 200 -20.64 10.12 -13.24
CA SER A 200 -21.63 11.21 -13.14
C SER A 200 -21.77 11.78 -11.72
N GLN A 201 -21.24 11.09 -10.70
CA GLN A 201 -21.28 11.52 -9.29
C GLN A 201 -20.05 12.33 -8.88
N ILE A 202 -19.05 12.48 -9.76
CA ILE A 202 -17.76 13.11 -9.42
C ILE A 202 -17.90 14.58 -9.01
N ASP A 203 -18.89 15.28 -9.54
CA ASP A 203 -19.19 16.68 -9.22
C ASP A 203 -19.66 16.84 -7.75
N SER A 204 -20.55 15.97 -7.28
CA SER A 204 -20.98 15.95 -5.88
C SER A 204 -19.86 15.50 -4.93
N TYR A 205 -19.08 14.51 -5.34
CA TYR A 205 -17.97 14.00 -4.56
C TYR A 205 -16.86 15.06 -4.39
N TYR A 206 -16.43 15.73 -5.46
CA TYR A 206 -15.42 16.80 -5.36
C TYR A 206 -15.93 18.05 -4.67
N LYS A 207 -17.24 18.30 -4.73
CA LYS A 207 -17.84 19.36 -3.93
C LYS A 207 -17.71 19.09 -2.43
N SER A 208 -17.95 17.85 -1.98
CA SER A 208 -17.77 17.48 -0.57
C SER A 208 -16.30 17.64 -0.15
N ILE A 209 -15.34 17.26 -0.99
CA ILE A 209 -13.91 17.48 -0.75
C ILE A 209 -13.58 18.97 -0.63
N ALA A 210 -14.06 19.80 -1.56
CA ALA A 210 -13.80 21.23 -1.53
C ALA A 210 -14.36 21.92 -0.26
N GLU A 211 -15.54 21.49 0.18
CA GLU A 211 -16.14 21.96 1.43
C GLU A 211 -15.33 21.48 2.65
N PHE A 212 -14.87 20.25 2.65
CA PHE A 212 -14.02 19.70 3.70
C PHE A 212 -12.66 20.43 3.78
N GLU A 213 -11.98 20.66 2.66
CA GLU A 213 -10.72 21.42 2.62
C GLU A 213 -10.89 22.85 3.13
N LYS A 214 -12.05 23.47 2.88
CA LYS A 214 -12.37 24.77 3.45
C LYS A 214 -12.50 24.71 4.98
N ILE A 215 -13.17 23.68 5.53
CA ILE A 215 -13.29 23.49 6.99
C ILE A 215 -11.90 23.27 7.60
N ARG A 216 -11.05 22.44 6.98
CA ARG A 216 -9.65 22.24 7.37
C ARG A 216 -8.87 23.56 7.39
N ALA A 217 -9.02 24.36 6.34
CA ALA A 217 -8.37 25.66 6.27
C ALA A 217 -8.88 26.64 7.34
N ASP A 218 -10.18 26.63 7.67
CA ASP A 218 -10.77 27.42 8.76
C ASP A 218 -10.23 26.97 10.13
N ALA A 219 -9.88 25.68 10.29
CA ALA A 219 -9.21 25.12 11.46
C ALA A 219 -7.68 25.34 11.49
N GLY A 220 -7.10 26.01 10.49
CA GLY A 220 -5.65 26.26 10.40
C GLY A 220 -4.83 25.10 9.85
N LEU A 221 -5.48 24.13 9.17
CA LEU A 221 -4.86 22.92 8.61
C LEU A 221 -4.69 23.00 7.08
N ALA A 222 -4.77 24.18 6.49
CA ALA A 222 -4.56 24.36 5.06
C ALA A 222 -3.13 23.94 4.65
N PRO A 223 -2.94 23.26 3.51
CA PRO A 223 -1.63 23.04 2.92
C PRO A 223 -0.92 24.37 2.60
N CYS A 224 0.40 24.35 2.54
CA CYS A 224 1.15 25.53 2.08
C CYS A 224 0.90 25.78 0.58
N ASP A 225 1.17 27.03 0.14
CA ASP A 225 0.86 27.43 -1.24
C ASP A 225 1.57 26.59 -2.30
N LEU A 226 2.80 26.10 -2.04
CA LEU A 226 3.52 25.21 -2.94
C LEU A 226 2.78 23.89 -3.17
N VAL A 227 2.32 23.26 -2.11
CA VAL A 227 1.53 22.01 -2.17
C VAL A 227 0.19 22.25 -2.88
N LEU A 228 -0.50 23.36 -2.56
CA LEU A 228 -1.73 23.75 -3.25
C LEU A 228 -1.50 23.98 -4.75
N ASP A 229 -0.38 24.61 -5.15
CA ASP A 229 -0.05 24.83 -6.55
C ASP A 229 0.12 23.52 -7.33
N GLN A 230 0.77 22.52 -6.72
CA GLN A 230 0.95 21.20 -7.33
C GLN A 230 -0.38 20.45 -7.46
N ILE A 231 -1.20 20.45 -6.41
CA ILE A 231 -2.54 19.82 -6.45
C ILE A 231 -3.44 20.49 -7.49
N ILE A 232 -3.44 21.83 -7.55
CA ILE A 232 -4.21 22.60 -8.53
C ILE A 232 -3.70 22.31 -9.95
N GLN A 233 -2.39 22.17 -10.14
CA GLN A 233 -1.83 21.81 -11.44
C GLN A 233 -2.27 20.40 -11.85
N SER A 234 -2.18 19.42 -10.93
CA SER A 234 -2.72 18.06 -11.15
C SER A 234 -4.18 18.09 -11.59
N CYS A 235 -5.02 18.90 -10.93
CA CYS A 235 -6.41 19.08 -11.38
C CYS A 235 -6.51 19.64 -12.80
N LYS A 236 -5.67 20.62 -13.15
CA LYS A 236 -5.67 21.26 -14.49
C LYS A 236 -5.25 20.31 -15.59
N ASP A 237 -4.36 19.37 -15.32
CA ASP A 237 -3.86 18.41 -16.29
C ASP A 237 -4.97 17.47 -16.79
N TYR A 238 -6.01 17.25 -15.99
CA TYR A 238 -7.21 16.51 -16.39
C TYR A 238 -8.28 17.37 -17.12
N MET A 239 -8.15 18.70 -17.16
CA MET A 239 -9.10 19.59 -17.83
C MET A 239 -8.85 19.73 -19.35
N ILE A 240 -8.59 18.63 -20.01
CA ILE A 240 -8.43 18.55 -21.46
C ILE A 240 -9.75 18.24 -22.15
N ARG A 241 -9.80 18.44 -23.48
CA ARG A 241 -11.00 18.08 -24.26
C ARG A 241 -11.31 16.58 -24.09
N PRO A 242 -12.58 16.18 -23.84
CA PRO A 242 -12.94 14.78 -23.62
C PRO A 242 -12.42 13.84 -24.71
N GLU A 243 -12.48 14.28 -25.98
CA GLU A 243 -12.04 13.47 -27.12
C GLU A 243 -10.54 13.17 -27.12
N ASN A 244 -9.75 13.98 -26.42
CA ASN A 244 -8.29 13.85 -26.31
C ASN A 244 -7.86 13.25 -24.96
N SER A 245 -8.83 12.94 -24.09
CA SER A 245 -8.54 12.35 -22.78
C SER A 245 -8.18 10.88 -22.92
N PHE A 246 -7.17 10.44 -22.14
CA PHE A 246 -6.87 9.01 -22.02
C PHE A 246 -8.08 8.20 -21.50
N LEU A 247 -8.96 8.81 -20.67
CA LEU A 247 -10.20 8.17 -20.23
C LEU A 247 -11.12 7.81 -21.40
N ASN A 248 -11.15 8.64 -22.46
CA ASN A 248 -11.92 8.32 -23.66
C ASN A 248 -11.25 7.20 -24.48
N GLU A 249 -9.91 7.17 -24.52
CA GLU A 249 -9.16 6.12 -25.20
C GLU A 249 -9.36 4.76 -24.50
N THR A 250 -9.14 4.70 -23.18
CA THR A 250 -9.31 3.48 -22.39
C THR A 250 -10.76 2.98 -22.37
N PHE A 251 -11.75 3.89 -22.23
CA PHE A 251 -13.16 3.55 -22.32
C PHE A 251 -13.51 2.88 -23.65
N ASN A 252 -13.08 3.49 -24.78
CA ASN A 252 -13.35 2.96 -26.11
C ASN A 252 -12.71 1.59 -26.32
N SER A 253 -11.46 1.41 -25.87
CA SER A 253 -10.73 0.15 -25.97
C SER A 253 -11.42 -0.97 -25.19
N LYS A 254 -11.81 -0.69 -23.94
CA LYS A 254 -12.53 -1.66 -23.07
C LYS A 254 -13.90 -2.02 -23.63
N LEU A 255 -14.64 -1.04 -24.16
CA LEU A 255 -15.95 -1.26 -24.75
C LEU A 255 -15.88 -2.19 -25.98
N ASP A 256 -14.78 -2.11 -26.74
CA ASP A 256 -14.57 -2.95 -27.91
C ASP A 256 -14.30 -4.42 -27.54
N SER A 257 -13.88 -4.71 -26.31
CA SER A 257 -13.64 -6.06 -25.80
C SER A 257 -14.88 -6.78 -25.25
N ILE A 258 -16.01 -6.07 -25.08
CA ILE A 258 -17.26 -6.69 -24.57
C ILE A 258 -17.95 -7.48 -25.67
N ASP A 259 -18.14 -8.77 -25.43
CA ASP A 259 -18.88 -9.64 -26.34
C ASP A 259 -20.39 -9.27 -26.42
N GLY A 260 -20.94 -9.34 -27.62
CA GLY A 260 -22.39 -9.20 -27.85
C GLY A 260 -22.90 -7.76 -27.89
N LEU A 261 -22.04 -6.73 -27.83
CA LEU A 261 -22.44 -5.35 -28.14
C LEU A 261 -22.45 -5.10 -29.64
N THR A 262 -23.53 -4.51 -30.13
CA THR A 262 -23.61 -4.02 -31.51
C THR A 262 -22.83 -2.71 -31.69
N GLU A 263 -22.44 -2.38 -32.91
CA GLU A 263 -21.74 -1.10 -33.19
C GLU A 263 -22.60 0.12 -32.86
N GLU A 264 -23.94 0.00 -32.96
CA GLU A 264 -24.87 1.06 -32.58
C GLU A 264 -24.84 1.30 -31.06
N GLU A 265 -24.89 0.24 -30.25
CA GLU A 265 -24.80 0.30 -28.79
C GLU A 265 -23.44 0.84 -28.36
N LYS A 266 -22.32 0.40 -28.97
CA LYS A 266 -20.99 0.93 -28.70
C LYS A 266 -20.92 2.43 -28.98
N ASN A 267 -21.49 2.89 -30.10
CA ASN A 267 -21.49 4.31 -30.43
C ASN A 267 -22.38 5.13 -29.46
N GLU A 268 -23.48 4.56 -28.97
CA GLU A 268 -24.29 5.18 -27.93
C GLU A 268 -23.51 5.33 -26.61
N TYR A 269 -22.84 4.29 -26.13
CA TYR A 269 -22.00 4.34 -24.93
C TYR A 269 -20.84 5.34 -25.07
N LYS A 270 -20.15 5.37 -26.21
CA LYS A 270 -19.10 6.35 -26.50
C LYS A 270 -19.63 7.79 -26.43
N ALA A 271 -20.82 8.03 -26.97
CA ALA A 271 -21.44 9.35 -26.90
C ALA A 271 -21.85 9.74 -25.46
N ARG A 272 -22.40 8.79 -24.68
CA ARG A 272 -22.75 8.99 -23.26
C ARG A 272 -21.51 9.28 -22.43
N HIS A 273 -20.42 8.54 -22.63
CA HIS A 273 -19.16 8.79 -21.94
C HIS A 273 -18.63 10.20 -22.19
N LEU A 274 -18.58 10.64 -23.43
CA LEU A 274 -18.18 12.02 -23.77
C LEU A 274 -19.10 13.08 -23.14
N ALA A 275 -20.40 12.80 -23.04
CA ALA A 275 -21.35 13.69 -22.38
C ALA A 275 -21.06 13.77 -20.86
N VAL A 276 -20.90 12.63 -20.18
CA VAL A 276 -20.58 12.57 -18.75
C VAL A 276 -19.24 13.27 -18.44
N MET A 277 -18.20 13.05 -19.26
CA MET A 277 -16.95 13.77 -19.10
C MET A 277 -17.11 15.29 -19.22
N LYS A 278 -17.92 15.74 -20.16
CA LYS A 278 -18.15 17.16 -20.42
C LYS A 278 -19.05 17.82 -19.37
N GLU A 279 -20.06 17.10 -18.87
CA GLU A 279 -21.08 17.63 -17.98
C GLU A 279 -20.73 17.49 -16.50
N HIS A 280 -19.94 16.48 -16.14
CA HIS A 280 -19.58 16.16 -14.75
C HIS A 280 -18.08 16.18 -14.50
N PHE A 281 -17.27 15.35 -15.18
CA PHE A 281 -15.85 15.16 -14.86
C PHE A 281 -15.05 16.46 -14.97
N ILE A 282 -15.02 17.09 -16.13
CA ILE A 282 -14.24 18.32 -16.34
C ILE A 282 -14.72 19.47 -15.46
N PRO A 283 -16.05 19.75 -15.33
CA PRO A 283 -16.54 20.78 -14.41
C PRO A 283 -16.19 20.51 -12.95
N ALA A 284 -16.16 19.24 -12.48
CA ALA A 284 -15.77 18.89 -11.13
C ALA A 284 -14.32 19.26 -10.83
N TYR A 285 -13.37 18.93 -11.73
CA TYR A 285 -11.97 19.33 -11.61
C TYR A 285 -11.79 20.84 -11.67
N GLN A 286 -12.55 21.51 -12.53
CA GLN A 286 -12.53 22.96 -12.66
C GLN A 286 -13.02 23.66 -11.37
N MET A 287 -14.07 23.12 -10.78
CA MET A 287 -14.61 23.60 -9.50
C MET A 287 -13.62 23.34 -8.38
N LEU A 288 -13.08 22.11 -8.24
CA LEU A 288 -12.12 21.76 -7.19
C LEU A 288 -10.87 22.66 -7.27
N ALA A 289 -10.25 22.79 -8.44
CA ALA A 289 -9.11 23.69 -8.64
C ALA A 289 -9.43 25.14 -8.25
N GLY A 290 -10.62 25.63 -8.61
CA GLY A 290 -11.08 26.98 -8.28
C GLY A 290 -11.35 27.20 -6.79
N GLU A 291 -11.82 26.18 -6.05
CA GLU A 291 -12.01 26.27 -4.60
C GLU A 291 -10.66 26.19 -3.86
N LEU A 292 -9.75 25.31 -4.30
CA LEU A 292 -8.39 25.22 -3.73
C LEU A 292 -7.58 26.50 -3.95
N GLU A 293 -7.72 27.18 -5.09
CA GLU A 293 -7.07 28.48 -5.35
C GLU A 293 -7.46 29.53 -4.30
N LYS A 294 -8.68 29.49 -3.75
CA LYS A 294 -9.14 30.43 -2.71
C LYS A 294 -8.51 30.14 -1.33
N LEU A 295 -7.89 29.00 -1.15
CA LEU A 295 -7.22 28.61 0.09
C LEU A 295 -5.77 29.11 0.15
N LYS A 296 -5.20 29.58 -0.95
CA LYS A 296 -3.84 30.14 -0.99
C LYS A 296 -3.68 31.30 0.00
N GLY A 297 -2.51 31.37 0.61
CA GLY A 297 -2.17 32.34 1.66
C GLY A 297 -2.73 31.98 3.04
N ARG A 298 -3.48 30.88 3.18
CA ARG A 298 -4.05 30.42 4.47
C ARG A 298 -3.16 29.40 5.16
N GLY A 299 -2.39 28.60 4.42
CA GLY A 299 -1.44 27.63 4.95
C GLY A 299 -0.22 28.32 5.53
N GLN A 300 -0.01 28.18 6.84
CA GLN A 300 1.11 28.79 7.56
C GLN A 300 2.16 27.77 8.00
N ASN A 301 1.91 26.50 7.76
CA ASN A 301 2.83 25.43 8.12
C ASN A 301 3.68 25.05 6.90
N PRO A 302 4.98 25.46 6.86
CA PRO A 302 5.89 25.04 5.77
C PRO A 302 6.54 23.69 6.07
N MET A 303 6.20 23.03 7.17
CA MET A 303 6.80 21.79 7.65
C MET A 303 5.79 20.64 7.55
N GLY A 304 6.23 19.44 7.94
CA GLY A 304 5.35 18.29 8.05
C GLY A 304 4.29 18.39 9.17
N LEU A 305 3.63 17.29 9.48
CA LEU A 305 2.49 17.20 10.41
C LEU A 305 2.76 17.82 11.80
N CYS A 306 3.97 17.68 12.34
CA CYS A 306 4.34 18.22 13.65
C CYS A 306 4.19 19.74 13.78
N GLY A 307 4.05 20.47 12.67
CA GLY A 307 3.76 21.90 12.64
C GLY A 307 2.31 22.27 12.98
N TYR A 308 1.40 21.28 13.02
CA TYR A 308 0.01 21.45 13.41
C TYR A 308 -0.22 21.09 14.89
N PRO A 309 -1.27 21.61 15.56
CA PRO A 309 -1.50 21.42 17.00
C PRO A 309 -1.48 19.97 17.47
N ASP A 310 -2.24 19.07 16.84
CA ASP A 310 -2.30 17.64 17.15
C ASP A 310 -1.54 16.79 16.10
N GLY A 311 -0.67 17.43 15.31
CA GLY A 311 0.00 16.77 14.19
C GLY A 311 0.88 15.59 14.61
N LYS A 312 1.53 15.67 15.80
CA LYS A 312 2.29 14.54 16.35
C LYS A 312 1.40 13.35 16.71
N ARG A 313 0.26 13.61 17.35
CA ARG A 313 -0.71 12.57 17.70
C ARG A 313 -1.28 11.90 16.44
N TYR A 314 -1.55 12.70 15.40
CA TYR A 314 -1.99 12.14 14.11
C TYR A 314 -0.89 11.34 13.42
N TYR A 315 0.38 11.78 13.51
CA TYR A 315 1.51 11.01 12.99
C TYR A 315 1.73 9.69 13.74
N GLU A 316 1.53 9.66 15.06
CA GLU A 316 1.58 8.43 15.86
C GLU A 316 0.52 7.41 15.39
N TYR A 317 -0.70 7.89 15.11
CA TYR A 317 -1.73 7.07 14.48
C TYR A 317 -1.30 6.57 13.10
N LEU A 318 -0.85 7.45 12.20
CA LEU A 318 -0.40 7.07 10.86
C LEU A 318 0.75 6.06 10.91
N ALA A 319 1.72 6.25 11.80
CA ALA A 319 2.82 5.30 11.96
C ALA A 319 2.33 3.92 12.42
N ALA A 320 1.37 3.87 13.34
CA ALA A 320 0.81 2.61 13.82
C ALA A 320 -0.05 1.90 12.76
N SER A 321 -0.90 2.65 12.02
CA SER A 321 -1.79 2.09 11.00
C SER A 321 -1.02 1.66 9.75
N SER A 322 -0.09 2.49 9.25
CA SER A 322 0.67 2.18 8.05
C SER A 322 1.70 1.07 8.26
N THR A 323 2.39 1.03 9.42
CA THR A 323 3.44 0.01 9.66
C THR A 323 2.90 -1.29 10.25
N GLY A 324 1.78 -1.26 10.97
CA GLY A 324 1.23 -2.42 11.69
C GLY A 324 2.10 -2.91 12.84
N THR A 325 3.10 -2.14 13.29
CA THR A 325 3.98 -2.49 14.40
C THR A 325 3.48 -1.94 15.74
N GLY A 326 3.92 -2.52 16.85
CA GLY A 326 3.64 -2.02 18.20
C GLY A 326 4.65 -0.97 18.70
N TYR A 327 5.54 -0.47 17.86
CA TYR A 327 6.53 0.53 18.26
C TYR A 327 5.90 1.91 18.43
N THR A 328 6.33 2.62 19.46
CA THR A 328 6.19 4.08 19.50
C THR A 328 7.06 4.72 18.42
N VAL A 329 6.76 5.94 18.00
CA VAL A 329 7.56 6.62 16.96
C VAL A 329 9.05 6.75 17.33
N PRO A 330 9.44 7.06 18.59
CA PRO A 330 10.84 7.03 18.99
C PRO A 330 11.50 5.64 18.90
N GLU A 331 10.78 4.57 19.26
CA GLU A 331 11.28 3.19 19.13
C GLU A 331 11.41 2.80 17.67
N LEU A 332 10.39 3.12 16.84
CA LEU A 332 10.44 2.89 15.41
C LEU A 332 11.65 3.59 14.77
N LYS A 333 11.88 4.86 15.12
CA LYS A 333 13.07 5.59 14.67
C LYS A 333 14.37 4.87 15.04
N GLN A 334 14.45 4.36 16.26
CA GLN A 334 15.63 3.62 16.71
C GLN A 334 15.82 2.34 15.89
N GLN A 335 14.75 1.58 15.63
CA GLN A 335 14.82 0.38 14.80
C GLN A 335 15.28 0.71 13.38
N VAL A 336 14.69 1.72 12.73
CA VAL A 336 15.09 2.20 11.41
C VAL A 336 16.59 2.59 11.38
N GLN A 337 17.07 3.32 12.38
CA GLN A 337 18.47 3.73 12.45
C GLN A 337 19.42 2.54 12.61
N VAL A 338 19.07 1.56 13.43
CA VAL A 338 19.90 0.35 13.65
C VAL A 338 20.03 -0.43 12.33
N HIS A 339 18.90 -0.81 11.72
CA HIS A 339 18.92 -1.59 10.47
C HIS A 339 19.60 -0.86 9.31
N MET A 340 19.32 0.44 9.15
CA MET A 340 19.99 1.25 8.13
C MET A 340 21.51 1.30 8.36
N SER A 341 21.94 1.37 9.62
CA SER A 341 23.37 1.36 9.95
C SER A 341 24.02 0.00 9.66
N GLU A 342 23.31 -1.09 9.85
CA GLU A 342 23.75 -2.44 9.50
C GLU A 342 23.90 -2.59 7.98
N ASP A 343 22.93 -2.12 7.20
CA ASP A 343 23.01 -2.11 5.73
C ASP A 343 24.22 -1.27 5.25
N LEU A 344 24.40 -0.06 5.77
CA LEU A 344 25.54 0.81 5.43
C LEU A 344 26.88 0.19 5.82
N ALA A 345 26.95 -0.52 6.94
CA ALA A 345 28.15 -1.26 7.34
C ALA A 345 28.47 -2.38 6.35
N GLN A 346 27.46 -3.11 5.84
CA GLN A 346 27.66 -4.13 4.80
C GLN A 346 28.12 -3.52 3.48
N VAL A 347 27.54 -2.39 3.05
CA VAL A 347 28.01 -1.63 1.88
C VAL A 347 29.47 -1.25 2.03
N THR A 348 29.84 -0.68 3.18
CA THR A 348 31.22 -0.26 3.48
C THR A 348 32.18 -1.46 3.45
N LEU A 349 31.82 -2.57 4.08
CA LEU A 349 32.64 -3.79 4.13
C LEU A 349 32.85 -4.39 2.72
N LEU A 350 31.79 -4.42 1.91
CA LEU A 350 31.86 -4.91 0.52
C LEU A 350 32.80 -4.04 -0.32
N LEU A 351 32.67 -2.71 -0.23
CA LEU A 351 33.54 -1.78 -0.98
C LEU A 351 35.01 -1.82 -0.51
N GLN A 352 35.26 -2.05 0.78
CA GLN A 352 36.62 -2.22 1.29
C GLN A 352 37.28 -3.51 0.79
N ASN A 353 36.52 -4.62 0.75
CA ASN A 353 37.04 -5.91 0.31
C ASN A 353 37.09 -6.04 -1.23
N HIS A 354 36.23 -5.31 -1.93
CA HIS A 354 36.03 -5.34 -3.38
C HIS A 354 35.91 -3.91 -3.94
N PRO A 355 37.01 -3.13 -3.99
CA PRO A 355 36.97 -1.73 -4.45
C PRO A 355 36.45 -1.54 -5.88
N GLU A 356 36.56 -2.59 -6.72
CA GLU A 356 36.03 -2.63 -8.09
C GLU A 356 34.51 -2.49 -8.14
N LEU A 357 33.80 -2.82 -7.06
CA LEU A 357 32.35 -2.70 -6.99
C LEU A 357 31.86 -1.25 -7.06
N ALA A 358 32.69 -0.27 -6.68
CA ALA A 358 32.35 1.15 -6.80
C ALA A 358 32.12 1.56 -8.26
N GLU A 359 32.95 1.04 -9.20
CA GLU A 359 32.77 1.26 -10.63
C GLU A 359 31.64 0.38 -11.18
N ALA A 360 31.58 -0.88 -10.76
CA ALA A 360 30.56 -1.82 -11.21
C ALA A 360 29.13 -1.39 -10.80
N SER A 361 28.95 -0.82 -9.60
CA SER A 361 27.64 -0.34 -9.14
C SER A 361 27.16 0.93 -9.88
N ALA A 362 28.05 1.66 -10.51
CA ALA A 362 27.70 2.84 -11.30
C ALA A 362 27.20 2.49 -12.71
N SER A 363 27.46 1.27 -13.19
CA SER A 363 27.03 0.81 -14.52
C SER A 363 26.97 -0.72 -14.55
N TYR A 364 25.79 -1.26 -14.33
CA TYR A 364 25.51 -2.71 -14.39
C TYR A 364 24.26 -2.96 -15.21
N SER A 365 24.02 -4.20 -15.59
CA SER A 365 22.75 -4.62 -16.21
C SER A 365 22.41 -6.05 -15.78
N PHE A 366 21.13 -6.29 -15.54
CA PHE A 366 20.64 -7.63 -15.31
C PHE A 366 20.65 -8.48 -16.58
N ALA A 367 20.65 -9.81 -16.43
CA ALA A 367 20.66 -10.74 -17.56
C ALA A 367 19.42 -10.62 -18.45
N GLN A 368 18.28 -10.25 -17.86
CA GLN A 368 17.02 -10.01 -18.56
C GLN A 368 16.68 -8.54 -18.52
N THR A 369 16.24 -7.99 -19.65
CA THR A 369 15.87 -6.57 -19.80
C THR A 369 14.45 -6.37 -20.32
N GLU A 370 13.86 -7.39 -20.94
CA GLU A 370 12.49 -7.34 -21.44
C GLU A 370 11.51 -7.74 -20.32
N PRO A 371 10.42 -6.98 -20.10
CA PRO A 371 9.50 -7.19 -18.97
C PRO A 371 9.00 -8.62 -18.82
N ALA A 372 8.52 -9.25 -19.89
CA ALA A 372 8.03 -10.62 -19.85
C ALA A 372 9.14 -11.62 -19.50
N ALA A 373 10.35 -11.43 -20.04
CA ALA A 373 11.49 -12.30 -19.73
C ALA A 373 11.96 -12.14 -18.28
N ILE A 374 11.89 -10.92 -17.72
CA ILE A 374 12.17 -10.66 -16.30
C ILE A 374 11.15 -11.39 -15.43
N LEU A 375 9.85 -11.22 -15.68
CA LEU A 375 8.78 -11.85 -14.90
C LEU A 375 8.86 -13.39 -14.92
N ASP A 376 9.14 -13.99 -16.09
CA ASP A 376 9.30 -15.44 -16.22
C ASP A 376 10.55 -15.96 -15.47
N ALA A 377 11.65 -15.21 -15.52
CA ALA A 377 12.86 -15.53 -14.78
C ALA A 377 12.64 -15.44 -13.25
N LEU A 378 12.01 -14.37 -12.79
CA LEU A 378 11.68 -14.16 -11.38
C LEU A 378 10.75 -15.25 -10.85
N LYS A 379 9.67 -15.59 -11.59
CA LYS A 379 8.75 -16.67 -11.25
C LYS A 379 9.50 -18.01 -11.09
N THR A 380 10.33 -18.36 -12.06
CA THR A 380 11.11 -19.60 -12.02
C THR A 380 12.11 -19.64 -10.85
N GLN A 381 12.74 -18.53 -10.53
CA GLN A 381 13.70 -18.46 -9.42
C GLN A 381 12.98 -18.53 -8.05
N ALA A 382 11.82 -17.89 -7.93
CA ALA A 382 11.03 -17.88 -6.70
C ALA A 382 10.55 -19.28 -6.28
N GLU A 383 10.34 -20.22 -7.23
CA GLU A 383 9.91 -21.61 -6.93
C GLU A 383 10.83 -22.36 -5.95
N LYS A 384 12.08 -21.91 -5.78
CA LYS A 384 13.05 -22.57 -4.90
C LYS A 384 12.80 -22.26 -3.43
N ASP A 385 12.35 -21.05 -3.14
CA ASP A 385 12.33 -20.49 -1.79
C ASP A 385 10.92 -20.10 -1.34
N PHE A 386 9.95 -20.05 -2.25
CA PHE A 386 8.58 -19.63 -2.00
C PHE A 386 7.59 -20.77 -2.26
N PRO A 387 6.43 -20.80 -1.56
CA PRO A 387 5.38 -21.78 -1.82
C PRO A 387 4.93 -21.78 -3.28
N ALA A 388 4.62 -22.97 -3.81
CA ALA A 388 4.07 -23.05 -5.15
C ALA A 388 2.69 -22.38 -5.23
N LEU A 389 2.49 -21.57 -6.27
CA LEU A 389 1.17 -21.08 -6.66
C LEU A 389 0.60 -21.93 -7.79
N PRO A 390 -0.74 -22.05 -7.88
CA PRO A 390 -1.35 -22.52 -9.11
C PRO A 390 -1.03 -21.56 -10.26
N GLU A 391 -1.16 -22.05 -11.48
CA GLU A 391 -0.94 -21.24 -12.65
C GLU A 391 -1.94 -20.08 -12.68
N ALA A 392 -1.42 -18.86 -12.61
CA ALA A 392 -2.15 -17.64 -12.86
C ALA A 392 -1.52 -17.00 -14.11
N ASP A 393 -2.38 -16.51 -15.00
CA ASP A 393 -1.94 -15.79 -16.20
C ASP A 393 -1.68 -14.33 -15.84
N TYR A 394 -0.78 -13.70 -16.55
CA TYR A 394 -0.62 -12.24 -16.48
C TYR A 394 -0.47 -11.66 -17.89
N THR A 395 -0.89 -10.43 -18.05
CA THR A 395 -0.66 -9.62 -19.24
C THR A 395 0.15 -8.39 -18.87
N VAL A 396 1.07 -8.02 -19.76
CA VAL A 396 1.87 -6.78 -19.61
C VAL A 396 1.27 -5.72 -20.51
N HIS A 397 0.83 -4.62 -19.91
CA HIS A 397 0.28 -3.46 -20.60
C HIS A 397 1.25 -2.27 -20.50
N GLN A 398 1.19 -1.37 -21.48
CA GLN A 398 1.89 -0.10 -21.40
C GLN A 398 1.00 0.94 -20.74
N VAL A 399 1.56 1.73 -19.84
CA VAL A 399 0.88 2.91 -19.28
C VAL A 399 0.50 3.86 -20.43
N PRO A 400 -0.74 4.37 -20.47
CA PRO A 400 -1.12 5.39 -21.43
C PRO A 400 -0.20 6.59 -21.37
N LYS A 401 0.25 7.09 -22.53
CA LYS A 401 1.24 8.17 -22.63
C LYS A 401 0.91 9.42 -21.82
N ALA A 402 -0.37 9.72 -21.65
CA ALA A 402 -0.83 10.86 -20.87
C ALA A 402 -0.62 10.70 -19.36
N LEU A 403 -0.40 9.48 -18.87
CA LEU A 403 -0.19 9.13 -17.46
C LEU A 403 1.29 8.85 -17.13
N GLU A 404 2.17 8.75 -18.12
CA GLU A 404 3.58 8.39 -17.93
C GLU A 404 4.29 9.29 -16.90
N ALA A 405 3.98 10.57 -16.88
CA ALA A 405 4.59 11.52 -15.94
C ALA A 405 4.07 11.41 -14.49
N SER A 406 2.95 10.70 -14.29
CA SER A 406 2.25 10.65 -13.00
C SER A 406 2.28 9.26 -12.36
N LEU A 407 2.78 8.24 -13.07
CA LEU A 407 2.76 6.86 -12.61
C LEU A 407 4.17 6.31 -12.37
N SER A 408 4.24 5.31 -11.48
CA SER A 408 5.45 4.55 -11.19
C SER A 408 6.01 3.84 -12.43
N PRO A 409 7.27 3.39 -12.42
CA PRO A 409 7.90 2.66 -13.53
C PRO A 409 7.16 1.38 -13.94
N ALA A 410 6.56 0.70 -12.98
CA ALA A 410 5.62 -0.40 -13.19
C ALA A 410 4.66 -0.46 -12.02
N PHE A 411 3.49 -1.09 -12.20
CA PHE A 411 2.57 -1.42 -11.12
C PHE A 411 1.71 -2.64 -11.47
N TYR A 412 1.34 -3.37 -10.44
CA TYR A 412 0.39 -4.47 -10.51
C TYR A 412 -1.02 -3.97 -10.20
N LEU A 413 -1.97 -4.27 -11.07
CA LEU A 413 -3.38 -4.03 -10.77
C LEU A 413 -3.94 -5.23 -10.00
N THR A 414 -4.26 -5.00 -8.72
CA THR A 414 -4.75 -6.06 -7.82
C THR A 414 -6.01 -6.71 -8.38
N ALA A 415 -5.94 -8.04 -8.56
CA ALA A 415 -7.06 -8.81 -9.09
C ALA A 415 -8.16 -8.99 -8.04
N PRO A 416 -9.44 -9.04 -8.45
CA PRO A 416 -10.56 -9.34 -7.57
C PRO A 416 -10.40 -10.68 -6.85
N ILE A 417 -10.97 -10.80 -5.64
CA ILE A 417 -10.89 -12.01 -4.81
C ILE A 417 -11.39 -13.24 -5.57
N ASP A 418 -12.46 -13.08 -6.34
CA ASP A 418 -13.12 -14.16 -7.10
C ASP A 418 -12.68 -14.26 -8.57
N CYS A 419 -11.69 -13.48 -9.00
CA CYS A 419 -11.13 -13.50 -10.37
C CYS A 419 -9.60 -13.28 -10.39
N TRP A 420 -8.87 -13.90 -9.46
CA TRP A 420 -7.43 -13.70 -9.28
C TRP A 420 -6.53 -14.42 -10.29
N GLN A 421 -7.10 -15.27 -11.16
CA GLN A 421 -6.33 -16.02 -12.16
C GLN A 421 -5.83 -15.15 -13.33
N HIS A 422 -6.46 -13.97 -13.54
CA HIS A 422 -6.12 -13.06 -14.63
C HIS A 422 -5.57 -11.75 -14.05
N ASN A 423 -4.30 -11.52 -14.29
CA ASN A 423 -3.56 -10.42 -13.68
C ASN A 423 -3.03 -9.45 -14.74
N VAL A 424 -2.88 -8.18 -14.37
CA VAL A 424 -2.34 -7.15 -15.25
C VAL A 424 -1.19 -6.43 -14.56
N ILE A 425 -0.05 -6.36 -15.26
CA ILE A 425 1.10 -5.53 -14.85
C ILE A 425 1.26 -4.42 -15.88
N TYR A 426 1.33 -3.19 -15.42
CA TYR A 426 1.57 -2.02 -16.24
C TYR A 426 3.05 -1.64 -16.23
N ILE A 427 3.60 -1.28 -17.39
CA ILE A 427 4.96 -0.76 -17.55
C ILE A 427 4.88 0.67 -18.05
N ASN A 428 5.55 1.58 -17.37
CA ASN A 428 5.63 2.98 -17.73
C ASN A 428 6.86 3.23 -18.60
N GLY A 429 6.67 3.22 -19.92
CA GLY A 429 7.75 3.44 -20.87
C GLY A 429 8.30 4.88 -20.92
N GLY A 430 7.58 5.87 -20.35
CA GLY A 430 7.98 7.27 -20.29
C GLY A 430 8.75 7.64 -19.01
N SER A 431 8.84 6.76 -18.04
CA SER A 431 9.59 7.01 -16.80
C SER A 431 11.10 6.92 -17.06
N GLU A 432 11.86 7.95 -16.68
CA GLU A 432 13.33 7.91 -16.68
C GLU A 432 13.86 6.81 -15.74
N GLN A 433 13.04 6.38 -14.78
CA GLN A 433 13.34 5.30 -13.85
C GLN A 433 13.07 3.91 -14.43
N THR A 434 12.51 3.80 -15.63
CA THR A 434 12.38 2.54 -16.37
C THR A 434 13.70 2.16 -17.05
N SER A 435 14.85 2.57 -16.47
CA SER A 435 16.13 1.99 -16.85
C SER A 435 16.07 0.48 -16.65
N SER A 436 16.79 -0.28 -17.46
CA SER A 436 16.83 -1.75 -17.34
C SER A 436 17.23 -2.23 -15.95
N GLU A 437 17.95 -1.39 -15.21
CA GLU A 437 18.42 -1.68 -13.84
C GLU A 437 17.29 -1.57 -12.81
N ALA A 438 16.46 -0.55 -12.88
CA ALA A 438 15.33 -0.39 -11.96
C ALA A 438 14.18 -1.35 -12.29
N LEU A 439 13.97 -1.67 -13.57
CA LEU A 439 12.85 -2.48 -14.02
C LEU A 439 12.86 -3.91 -13.43
N TYR A 440 14.05 -4.54 -13.29
CA TYR A 440 14.15 -5.89 -12.73
C TYR A 440 13.62 -5.95 -11.30
N THR A 441 14.06 -5.05 -10.44
CA THR A 441 13.66 -5.02 -9.03
C THR A 441 12.22 -4.55 -8.86
N THR A 442 11.78 -3.57 -9.66
CA THR A 442 10.37 -3.15 -9.67
C THR A 442 9.45 -4.31 -10.08
N LEU A 443 9.82 -5.10 -11.09
CA LEU A 443 9.02 -6.27 -11.49
C LEU A 443 9.10 -7.43 -10.48
N ALA A 444 10.13 -7.49 -9.65
CA ALA A 444 10.14 -8.41 -8.50
C ALA A 444 9.18 -7.94 -7.40
N HIS A 445 9.04 -6.62 -7.19
CA HIS A 445 8.08 -6.00 -6.29
C HIS A 445 6.63 -6.20 -6.76
N GLU A 446 6.34 -5.87 -8.02
CA GLU A 446 4.98 -5.90 -8.57
C GLU A 446 4.52 -7.28 -9.01
N GLY A 447 5.44 -8.13 -9.46
CA GLY A 447 5.16 -9.44 -10.04
C GLY A 447 5.36 -10.59 -9.06
N SER A 448 6.35 -11.46 -9.39
CA SER A 448 6.70 -12.62 -8.57
C SER A 448 8.15 -12.49 -8.08
N PRO A 449 8.41 -12.64 -6.77
CA PRO A 449 7.50 -13.09 -5.70
C PRO A 449 6.75 -11.96 -4.97
N GLY A 450 6.61 -10.76 -5.55
CA GLY A 450 5.98 -9.60 -4.93
C GLY A 450 4.44 -9.61 -4.94
N HIS A 451 3.82 -8.49 -5.30
CA HIS A 451 2.38 -8.25 -5.13
C HIS A 451 1.46 -9.20 -5.90
N LEU A 452 1.74 -9.47 -7.17
CA LEU A 452 0.94 -10.42 -7.95
C LEU A 452 0.95 -11.81 -7.28
N TYR A 453 2.13 -12.25 -6.85
CA TYR A 453 2.30 -13.52 -6.15
C TYR A 453 1.57 -13.51 -4.79
N GLN A 454 1.74 -12.46 -3.98
CA GLN A 454 1.09 -12.28 -2.68
C GLN A 454 -0.43 -12.33 -2.81
N THR A 455 -0.99 -11.56 -3.75
CA THR A 455 -2.44 -11.51 -4.02
C THR A 455 -2.97 -12.85 -4.50
N GLY A 456 -2.28 -13.49 -5.44
CA GLY A 456 -2.67 -14.81 -5.95
C GLY A 456 -2.68 -15.87 -4.84
N TYR A 457 -1.65 -15.89 -3.98
CA TYR A 457 -1.59 -16.79 -2.83
C TYR A 457 -2.74 -16.55 -1.85
N ALA A 458 -2.95 -15.29 -1.51
CA ALA A 458 -3.96 -14.89 -0.57
C ALA A 458 -5.39 -15.19 -1.07
N ASN A 459 -5.69 -14.91 -2.34
CA ASN A 459 -7.01 -15.15 -2.93
C ASN A 459 -7.29 -16.64 -3.17
N GLN A 460 -6.25 -17.46 -3.35
CA GLN A 460 -6.38 -18.92 -3.38
C GLN A 460 -6.72 -19.51 -2.00
N ASN A 461 -6.22 -18.89 -0.93
CA ASN A 461 -6.27 -19.41 0.43
C ASN A 461 -7.16 -18.57 1.36
N VAL A 462 -8.19 -17.92 0.83
CA VAL A 462 -9.08 -17.03 1.60
C VAL A 462 -9.66 -17.74 2.82
N ARG A 463 -9.34 -17.25 4.03
CA ARG A 463 -9.95 -17.72 5.30
C ARG A 463 -11.27 -17.01 5.54
N ASP A 464 -11.25 -15.69 5.48
CA ASP A 464 -12.40 -14.81 5.59
C ASP A 464 -12.18 -13.62 4.63
N PRO A 465 -13.09 -13.34 3.69
CA PRO A 465 -12.95 -12.21 2.76
C PRO A 465 -12.77 -10.86 3.45
N LEU A 466 -13.26 -10.71 4.68
CA LEU A 466 -13.08 -9.49 5.47
C LEU A 466 -11.60 -9.13 5.65
N LEU A 467 -10.69 -10.11 5.77
CA LEU A 467 -9.26 -9.87 5.94
C LEU A 467 -8.66 -9.07 4.78
N ARG A 468 -9.23 -9.14 3.57
CA ARG A 468 -8.82 -8.33 2.41
C ARG A 468 -9.05 -6.82 2.63
N LEU A 469 -10.06 -6.49 3.44
CA LEU A 469 -10.39 -5.12 3.80
C LEU A 469 -9.57 -4.58 4.98
N LEU A 470 -8.91 -5.47 5.74
CA LEU A 470 -8.14 -5.12 6.94
C LEU A 470 -6.62 -5.12 6.68
N ALA A 471 -6.17 -5.31 5.44
CA ALA A 471 -4.77 -5.45 5.10
C ALA A 471 -3.94 -4.24 5.54
N CYS A 472 -2.85 -4.50 6.26
CA CYS A 472 -1.93 -3.47 6.74
C CYS A 472 -0.90 -3.11 5.65
N GLY A 473 -0.67 -1.81 5.41
CA GLY A 473 0.31 -1.34 4.44
C GLY A 473 1.71 -1.88 4.69
N GLY A 474 2.16 -1.93 5.96
CA GLY A 474 3.45 -2.51 6.33
C GLY A 474 3.60 -3.99 5.99
N TYR A 475 2.50 -4.76 6.03
CA TYR A 475 2.52 -6.13 5.53
C TYR A 475 2.57 -6.16 3.99
N THR A 476 1.72 -5.42 3.32
CA THR A 476 1.59 -5.47 1.85
C THR A 476 2.84 -4.90 1.17
N GLU A 477 3.19 -3.64 1.47
CA GLU A 477 4.35 -2.96 0.90
C GLU A 477 5.68 -3.52 1.41
N GLY A 478 5.68 -3.93 2.68
CA GLY A 478 6.83 -4.63 3.27
C GLY A 478 7.13 -5.94 2.55
N TRP A 479 6.11 -6.70 2.14
CA TRP A 479 6.29 -7.90 1.32
C TRP A 479 6.83 -7.57 -0.07
N GLY A 480 6.27 -6.59 -0.78
CA GLY A 480 6.77 -6.15 -2.08
C GLY A 480 8.24 -5.73 -1.99
N THR A 481 8.58 -4.90 -1.00
CA THR A 481 9.96 -4.46 -0.73
C THR A 481 10.88 -5.62 -0.35
N TYR A 482 10.40 -6.55 0.46
CA TYR A 482 11.14 -7.76 0.80
C TYR A 482 11.41 -8.63 -0.42
N ALA A 483 10.43 -8.85 -1.28
CA ALA A 483 10.57 -9.58 -2.53
C ALA A 483 11.53 -8.90 -3.50
N GLU A 484 11.45 -7.58 -3.62
CA GLU A 484 12.34 -6.75 -4.42
C GLU A 484 13.80 -6.93 -3.99
N ILE A 485 14.11 -6.75 -2.70
CA ILE A 485 15.48 -6.89 -2.17
C ILE A 485 15.92 -8.36 -2.17
N TYR A 486 15.01 -9.30 -1.92
CA TYR A 486 15.31 -10.73 -1.99
C TYR A 486 15.72 -11.17 -3.41
N SER A 487 15.17 -10.56 -4.45
CA SER A 487 15.45 -10.87 -5.85
C SER A 487 16.91 -10.71 -6.26
N TYR A 488 17.69 -9.91 -5.52
CA TYR A 488 19.15 -9.82 -5.71
C TYR A 488 19.89 -11.12 -5.40
N GLN A 489 19.29 -12.06 -4.65
CA GLN A 489 19.85 -13.37 -4.36
C GLN A 489 19.62 -14.38 -5.49
N PHE A 490 18.75 -14.05 -6.45
CA PHE A 490 18.48 -14.90 -7.60
C PHE A 490 19.63 -14.85 -8.61
N ASP A 491 19.65 -15.83 -9.54
CA ASP A 491 20.56 -15.82 -10.68
C ASP A 491 20.12 -14.74 -11.67
N ASN A 492 20.66 -13.54 -11.48
CA ASN A 492 20.27 -12.34 -12.20
C ASN A 492 21.37 -11.83 -13.16
N GLY A 493 22.48 -12.58 -13.29
CA GLY A 493 23.61 -12.25 -14.15
C GLY A 493 24.68 -11.34 -13.51
N LEU A 494 24.45 -10.84 -12.30
CA LEU A 494 25.43 -10.05 -11.55
C LEU A 494 26.34 -10.98 -10.72
N SER A 495 27.53 -10.49 -10.33
CA SER A 495 28.33 -11.22 -9.34
C SER A 495 27.62 -11.20 -7.97
N PRO A 496 27.82 -12.24 -7.14
CA PRO A 496 27.20 -12.29 -5.81
C PRO A 496 27.56 -11.10 -4.92
N GLU A 497 28.78 -10.55 -5.08
CA GLU A 497 29.24 -9.39 -4.32
C GLU A 497 28.53 -8.11 -4.77
N LEU A 498 28.34 -7.91 -6.09
CA LEU A 498 27.60 -6.76 -6.63
C LEU A 498 26.13 -6.85 -6.25
N SER A 499 25.51 -8.01 -6.36
CA SER A 499 24.12 -8.22 -5.96
C SER A 499 23.90 -7.87 -4.49
N ARG A 500 24.78 -8.31 -3.58
CA ARG A 500 24.71 -7.96 -2.15
C ARG A 500 24.91 -6.47 -1.91
N LEU A 501 25.87 -5.85 -2.60
CA LEU A 501 26.11 -4.40 -2.49
C LEU A 501 24.85 -3.61 -2.87
N LEU A 502 24.22 -3.95 -4.00
CA LEU A 502 23.02 -3.29 -4.49
C LEU A 502 21.81 -3.51 -3.55
N ALA A 503 21.65 -4.73 -3.02
CA ALA A 503 20.59 -5.05 -2.07
C ALA A 503 20.68 -4.20 -0.80
N HIS A 504 21.85 -4.16 -0.16
CA HIS A 504 22.07 -3.34 1.04
C HIS A 504 21.97 -1.84 0.75
N ASN A 505 22.47 -1.38 -0.40
CA ASN A 505 22.35 0.02 -0.79
C ASN A 505 20.88 0.43 -0.98
N GLN A 506 20.07 -0.43 -1.57
CA GLN A 506 18.65 -0.18 -1.75
C GLN A 506 17.91 -0.16 -0.41
N ALA A 507 18.17 -1.14 0.48
CA ALA A 507 17.63 -1.16 1.83
C ALA A 507 17.98 0.11 2.61
N ALA A 508 19.27 0.51 2.60
CA ALA A 508 19.72 1.73 3.25
C ALA A 508 19.05 3.00 2.69
N THR A 509 18.80 3.04 1.37
CA THR A 509 18.10 4.17 0.73
C THR A 509 16.64 4.27 1.20
N LEU A 510 15.92 3.15 1.28
CA LEU A 510 14.55 3.12 1.82
C LEU A 510 14.53 3.50 3.31
N GLY A 511 15.53 3.04 4.08
CA GLY A 511 15.72 3.43 5.48
C GLY A 511 15.96 4.93 5.66
N LEU A 512 16.68 5.56 4.71
CA LEU A 512 16.86 7.01 4.70
C LEU A 512 15.52 7.75 4.56
N TYR A 513 14.66 7.34 3.62
CA TYR A 513 13.35 7.96 3.45
C TYR A 513 12.44 7.75 4.67
N ALA A 514 12.44 6.56 5.26
CA ALA A 514 11.73 6.28 6.51
C ALA A 514 12.24 7.15 7.69
N LEU A 515 13.55 7.35 7.78
CA LEU A 515 14.16 8.21 8.80
C LEU A 515 13.81 9.69 8.57
N LEU A 516 13.83 10.15 7.32
CA LEU A 516 13.44 11.52 6.97
C LEU A 516 11.96 11.77 7.27
N ASP A 517 11.11 10.78 7.02
CA ASP A 517 9.67 10.87 7.32
C ASP A 517 9.43 11.17 8.81
N ILE A 518 10.03 10.38 9.70
CA ILE A 518 9.93 10.62 11.15
C ILE A 518 10.54 11.97 11.52
N ASN A 519 11.70 12.30 10.98
CA ASN A 519 12.40 13.54 11.35
C ASN A 519 11.66 14.79 10.89
N ILE A 520 11.04 14.77 9.73
CA ILE A 520 10.28 15.90 9.17
C ILE A 520 8.89 15.97 9.81
N ASN A 521 8.14 14.88 9.77
CA ASN A 521 6.73 14.88 10.16
C ASN A 521 6.48 14.79 11.66
N TYR A 522 7.43 14.23 12.45
CA TYR A 522 7.29 14.08 13.89
C TYR A 522 8.25 14.97 14.70
N GLU A 523 9.52 15.06 14.28
CA GLU A 523 10.53 15.87 15.00
C GLU A 523 10.63 17.33 14.53
N GLY A 524 10.06 17.66 13.37
CA GLY A 524 10.00 19.03 12.85
C GLY A 524 11.31 19.51 12.24
N TRP A 525 12.01 18.63 11.50
CA TRP A 525 13.18 19.08 10.76
C TRP A 525 12.77 20.06 9.67
N SER A 526 13.50 21.18 9.60
CA SER A 526 13.38 22.12 8.49
C SER A 526 14.10 21.60 7.26
N GLN A 527 13.77 22.17 6.10
CA GLN A 527 14.47 21.90 4.84
C GLN A 527 15.99 22.14 4.98
N GLU A 528 16.42 23.22 5.68
CA GLU A 528 17.84 23.51 5.93
C GLU A 528 18.53 22.40 6.75
N ARG A 529 17.86 21.88 7.79
CA ARG A 529 18.38 20.79 8.61
C ARG A 529 18.46 19.49 7.80
N THR A 530 17.45 19.22 6.99
CA THR A 530 17.41 18.07 6.08
C THR A 530 18.53 18.17 5.04
N ALA A 531 18.73 19.35 4.44
CA ALA A 531 19.81 19.59 3.50
C ALA A 531 21.18 19.30 4.08
N LYS A 532 21.44 19.82 5.28
CA LYS A 532 22.71 19.57 6.00
C LYS A 532 22.91 18.08 6.29
N PHE A 533 21.89 17.37 6.69
CA PHE A 533 21.94 15.93 6.94
C PHE A 533 22.25 15.13 5.67
N LEU A 534 21.60 15.47 4.56
CA LEU A 534 21.81 14.83 3.26
C LEU A 534 23.21 15.13 2.69
N GLU A 535 23.71 16.37 2.87
CA GLU A 535 25.05 16.76 2.48
C GLU A 535 26.12 16.00 3.30
N GLU A 536 25.99 15.97 4.63
CA GLU A 536 26.98 15.40 5.51
C GLU A 536 27.10 13.87 5.41
N LEU A 537 25.98 13.16 5.21
CA LEU A 537 25.98 11.69 5.21
C LEU A 537 25.94 11.08 3.79
N TYR A 538 25.37 11.78 2.82
CA TYR A 538 25.15 11.24 1.48
C TYR A 538 25.79 12.06 0.37
N GLY A 539 26.42 13.20 0.70
CA GLY A 539 27.06 14.09 -0.28
C GLY A 539 26.07 14.74 -1.24
N ILE A 540 24.79 14.76 -0.94
CA ILE A 540 23.75 15.37 -1.76
C ILE A 540 23.76 16.87 -1.52
N THR A 541 24.17 17.65 -2.53
CA THR A 541 24.30 19.11 -2.45
C THR A 541 23.38 19.87 -3.41
N ASP A 542 22.70 19.15 -4.31
CA ASP A 542 21.75 19.75 -5.25
C ASP A 542 20.51 20.24 -4.48
N THR A 543 20.31 21.55 -4.49
CA THR A 543 19.22 22.19 -3.75
C THR A 543 17.85 21.82 -4.28
N GLN A 544 17.71 21.56 -5.58
CA GLN A 544 16.44 21.15 -6.18
C GLN A 544 16.08 19.71 -5.75
N VAL A 545 17.03 18.80 -5.81
CA VAL A 545 16.85 17.41 -5.34
C VAL A 545 16.49 17.38 -3.85
N ILE A 546 17.16 18.19 -3.03
CA ILE A 546 16.86 18.28 -1.59
C ILE A 546 15.45 18.81 -1.35
N GLU A 547 15.03 19.82 -2.12
CA GLU A 547 13.69 20.39 -2.03
C GLU A 547 12.62 19.36 -2.42
N GLU A 548 12.82 18.64 -3.50
CA GLU A 548 11.94 17.56 -3.97
C GLU A 548 11.81 16.45 -2.93
N ILE A 549 12.91 15.97 -2.36
CA ILE A 549 12.90 14.97 -1.28
C ILE A 549 12.13 15.50 -0.06
N TYR A 550 12.42 16.73 0.38
CA TYR A 550 11.80 17.32 1.55
C TYR A 550 10.28 17.38 1.42
N TYR A 551 9.78 17.94 0.31
CA TYR A 551 8.35 18.10 0.11
C TYR A 551 7.63 16.78 -0.19
N ALA A 552 8.26 15.85 -0.91
CA ALA A 552 7.71 14.52 -1.12
C ALA A 552 7.43 13.80 0.20
N VAL A 553 8.37 13.92 1.15
CA VAL A 553 8.23 13.32 2.48
C VAL A 553 7.26 14.10 3.38
N ALA A 554 7.35 15.44 3.37
CA ALA A 554 6.49 16.28 4.21
C ALA A 554 4.99 16.18 3.82
N ASP A 555 4.72 15.97 2.52
CA ASP A 555 3.35 15.88 1.99
C ASP A 555 2.75 14.46 2.10
N ASN A 556 3.57 13.44 2.29
CA ASN A 556 3.11 12.04 2.40
C ASN A 556 3.58 11.40 3.72
N PRO A 557 3.08 11.87 4.89
CA PRO A 557 3.51 11.38 6.19
C PRO A 557 3.18 9.91 6.38
N ALA A 558 4.15 9.16 6.92
CA ALA A 558 4.14 7.72 7.16
C ALA A 558 4.10 6.83 5.89
N ASN A 559 4.07 7.40 4.69
CA ASN A 559 4.04 6.62 3.46
C ASN A 559 5.32 5.78 3.29
N TYR A 560 6.49 6.37 3.43
CA TYR A 560 7.76 5.64 3.30
C TYR A 560 8.04 4.68 4.46
N LEU A 561 7.38 4.88 5.60
CA LEU A 561 7.51 3.98 6.75
C LEU A 561 6.99 2.58 6.46
N GLN A 562 5.87 2.44 5.75
CA GLN A 562 5.26 1.13 5.50
C GLN A 562 6.20 0.20 4.71
N TYR A 563 6.88 0.73 3.70
CA TYR A 563 7.84 -0.02 2.87
C TYR A 563 9.00 -0.56 3.70
N TYR A 564 9.75 0.36 4.31
CA TYR A 564 10.98 -0.01 5.01
C TYR A 564 10.71 -0.76 6.31
N THR A 565 9.71 -0.33 7.09
CA THR A 565 9.38 -1.00 8.35
C THR A 565 8.86 -2.42 8.12
N GLY A 566 7.99 -2.61 7.13
CA GLY A 566 7.50 -3.93 6.78
C GLY A 566 8.63 -4.86 6.30
N TYR A 567 9.51 -4.37 5.43
CA TYR A 567 10.72 -5.08 5.02
C TYR A 567 11.59 -5.47 6.22
N MET A 568 11.89 -4.52 7.08
CA MET A 568 12.71 -4.70 8.29
C MET A 568 12.12 -5.78 9.21
N GLU A 569 10.82 -5.76 9.48
CA GLU A 569 10.17 -6.76 10.33
C GLU A 569 10.23 -8.16 9.70
N MET A 570 10.02 -8.29 8.38
CA MET A 570 10.13 -9.57 7.69
C MET A 570 11.56 -10.11 7.68
N VAL A 571 12.57 -9.26 7.47
CA VAL A 571 13.99 -9.64 7.58
C VAL A 571 14.31 -10.12 8.99
N LYS A 572 13.91 -9.37 10.02
CA LYS A 572 14.10 -9.72 11.43
C LYS A 572 13.43 -11.06 11.80
N MET A 573 12.21 -11.30 11.31
CA MET A 573 11.54 -12.59 11.49
C MET A 573 12.30 -13.72 10.80
N ARG A 574 12.81 -13.50 9.57
CA ARG A 574 13.61 -14.49 8.83
C ARG A 574 14.90 -14.83 9.57
N GLU A 575 15.63 -13.83 10.02
CA GLU A 575 16.88 -14.02 10.76
C GLU A 575 16.64 -14.76 12.08
N THR A 576 15.61 -14.38 12.83
CA THR A 576 15.19 -15.09 14.05
C THR A 576 14.84 -16.55 13.76
N ALA A 577 14.16 -16.83 12.64
CA ALA A 577 13.86 -18.19 12.23
C ALA A 577 15.13 -18.99 11.87
N MET A 578 16.05 -18.38 11.12
CA MET A 578 17.33 -19.01 10.76
C MET A 578 18.17 -19.32 12.00
N GLU A 579 18.29 -18.37 12.93
CA GLU A 579 19.03 -18.56 14.19
C GLU A 579 18.41 -19.64 15.08
N THR A 580 17.07 -19.62 15.22
CA THR A 580 16.36 -20.54 16.11
C THR A 580 16.33 -21.96 15.56
N LEU A 581 16.12 -22.13 14.26
CA LEU A 581 15.92 -23.42 13.62
C LEU A 581 17.25 -24.05 13.11
N GLY A 582 18.26 -23.23 12.83
CA GLY A 582 19.53 -23.70 12.27
C GLY A 582 19.35 -24.52 10.98
N ASP A 583 19.89 -25.75 10.94
CA ASP A 583 19.79 -26.64 9.78
C ASP A 583 18.34 -27.07 9.44
N ARG A 584 17.36 -26.78 10.31
CA ARG A 584 15.95 -27.06 10.07
C ARG A 584 15.19 -25.88 9.45
N TYR A 585 15.86 -24.75 9.25
CA TYR A 585 15.25 -23.62 8.56
C TYR A 585 14.96 -23.99 7.11
N ASP A 586 13.69 -23.78 6.71
CA ASP A 586 13.21 -24.01 5.35
C ASP A 586 12.59 -22.70 4.85
N PRO A 587 13.19 -22.05 3.83
CA PRO A 587 12.67 -20.78 3.30
C PRO A 587 11.23 -20.89 2.79
N VAL A 588 10.86 -22.03 2.19
CA VAL A 588 9.49 -22.24 1.71
C VAL A 588 8.48 -22.22 2.85
N GLN A 589 8.81 -22.86 3.99
CA GLN A 589 7.93 -22.85 5.17
C GLN A 589 7.88 -21.49 5.84
N PHE A 590 8.99 -20.74 5.84
CA PHE A 590 9.02 -19.38 6.37
C PHE A 590 8.15 -18.44 5.52
N HIS A 591 8.34 -18.42 4.19
CA HIS A 591 7.54 -17.57 3.32
C HIS A 591 6.06 -17.97 3.32
N LYS A 592 5.79 -19.29 3.43
CA LYS A 592 4.41 -19.75 3.64
C LYS A 592 3.81 -19.19 4.93
N PHE A 593 4.56 -19.19 6.04
CA PHE A 593 4.09 -18.61 7.29
C PHE A 593 3.71 -17.13 7.12
N ILE A 594 4.59 -16.32 6.50
CA ILE A 594 4.29 -14.89 6.27
C ILE A 594 3.02 -14.72 5.43
N LEU A 595 2.90 -15.46 4.32
CA LEU A 595 1.74 -15.37 3.42
C LEU A 595 0.43 -15.86 4.07
N ASP A 596 0.50 -16.86 4.96
CA ASP A 596 -0.65 -17.34 5.74
C ASP A 596 -1.18 -16.30 6.74
N MET A 597 -0.42 -15.22 7.02
CA MET A 597 -0.87 -14.11 7.87
C MET A 597 -1.80 -13.12 7.17
N ASP A 598 -1.97 -13.24 5.87
CA ASP A 598 -3.12 -12.72 5.12
C ASP A 598 -3.43 -11.22 5.33
N GLY A 599 -2.42 -10.37 5.30
CA GLY A 599 -2.57 -8.92 5.46
C GLY A 599 -2.60 -8.41 6.91
N ALA A 600 -2.54 -9.30 7.90
CA ALA A 600 -2.55 -8.90 9.31
C ALA A 600 -1.34 -8.03 9.69
N SER A 601 -1.54 -7.13 10.65
CA SER A 601 -0.47 -6.32 11.22
C SER A 601 0.60 -7.18 11.90
N PHE A 602 1.83 -6.67 12.06
CA PHE A 602 2.90 -7.36 12.78
C PHE A 602 2.55 -7.58 14.26
N ARG A 603 1.71 -6.72 14.86
CA ARG A 603 1.18 -6.92 16.22
C ARG A 603 0.38 -8.22 16.33
N VAL A 604 -0.43 -8.50 15.32
CA VAL A 604 -1.22 -9.74 15.24
C VAL A 604 -0.33 -10.92 14.86
N MET A 605 0.65 -10.75 13.98
CA MET A 605 1.53 -11.82 13.51
C MET A 605 2.48 -12.37 14.60
N GLU A 606 3.00 -11.51 15.47
CA GLU A 606 4.05 -11.84 16.44
C GLU A 606 3.74 -13.10 17.30
N PRO A 607 2.58 -13.24 17.96
CA PRO A 607 2.27 -14.43 18.74
C PRO A 607 2.15 -15.70 17.89
N TYR A 608 1.69 -15.59 16.64
CA TYR A 608 1.64 -16.72 15.72
C TYR A 608 3.05 -17.12 15.27
N PHE A 609 3.95 -16.17 15.02
CA PHE A 609 5.34 -16.43 14.68
C PHE A 609 6.08 -17.18 15.80
N LYS A 610 5.92 -16.74 17.06
CA LYS A 610 6.47 -17.44 18.22
C LYS A 610 5.98 -18.89 18.32
N THR A 611 4.69 -19.10 18.06
CA THR A 611 4.08 -20.44 18.05
C THR A 611 4.61 -21.29 16.89
N TRP A 612 4.77 -20.71 15.71
CA TRP A 612 5.32 -21.37 14.53
C TRP A 612 6.76 -21.84 14.76
N LEU A 613 7.62 -20.98 15.34
CA LEU A 613 9.00 -21.33 15.70
C LEU A 613 9.06 -22.53 16.66
N LEU A 614 8.18 -22.58 17.67
CA LEU A 614 8.11 -23.70 18.60
C LEU A 614 7.67 -24.98 17.90
N THR A 615 6.73 -24.93 16.98
CA THR A 615 6.21 -26.06 16.24
C THR A 615 7.26 -26.64 15.29
N CYS A 616 7.96 -25.80 14.51
CA CYS A 616 9.07 -26.20 13.65
C CYS A 616 10.29 -26.69 14.46
N GLY A 617 10.49 -26.13 15.67
CA GLY A 617 11.54 -26.54 16.61
C GLY A 617 11.33 -27.92 17.24
N ALA A 618 10.07 -28.40 17.30
CA ALA A 618 9.70 -29.67 17.93
C ALA A 618 9.68 -30.87 16.95
N GLN A 619 9.77 -30.61 15.64
CA GLN A 619 9.90 -31.62 14.59
C GLN A 619 11.38 -31.89 14.28
#